data_a3f3ec8800e3e47b78ffbfa0bba15739
#
_entry.id   a3f3ec8800e3e47b78ffbfa0bba15739
#
_cell.length_a   1.000
_cell.length_b   1.000
_cell.length_c   1.000
_cell.angle_alpha   90.00
_cell.angle_beta   90.00
_cell.angle_gamma   90.00
#
_symmetry.space_group_name_H-M   'P 1'
#
loop_
_entity.id
_entity.type
_entity.pdbx_description
1 polymer ?
#
loop_
_entity_poly.entity_id
_entity_poly.type
_entity_poly.pdbx_seq_one_letter_code
_entity_poly.pdbx_strand_id
1 'polypeptide(L)'
;MSDRKIGMWLYANGGGDKIQKKIIKKLKDRGIDTLNNINLRNAIARNGHILFHGEEHHGIKLDKLDLMFSYNAGEQTQYQMYLYQALNRVIPMINSYDSFALTEDKFHTSFVLRNHGIKTADYKLCHRDDGHELKKIIKKWDKMVYKPTDGWGGVGLTKIENEANLDMLMPFLNQMDLRYFYVEKFINYDNTDFRVDVVDGEFVSCYGRKASGTDWRTNVTSGGSVFMREANDEIIKVAKDACKATGVDIGGVDIIYDRDKEEYLVLEVNGIPAFATPDQEKQGLNFNDKKIDLIVDLIDRKTKK
;
A
#
# COMPACT_ATOMS: atom_id res chain seq x y z
N MET A 1 -26.39 -13.27 21.36
CA MET A 1 -26.13 -12.69 20.04
C MET A 1 -24.93 -11.77 20.21
N SER A 2 -24.03 -11.73 19.24
CA SER A 2 -22.88 -10.81 19.29
C SER A 2 -23.39 -9.37 19.25
N ASP A 3 -22.93 -8.52 20.18
CA ASP A 3 -23.25 -7.09 20.16
C ASP A 3 -22.38 -6.31 19.17
N ARG A 4 -21.34 -6.97 18.60
CA ARG A 4 -20.39 -6.34 17.67
C ARG A 4 -20.57 -6.87 16.26
N LYS A 5 -20.67 -5.97 15.27
CA LYS A 5 -20.87 -6.30 13.87
C LYS A 5 -20.00 -5.44 12.95
N ILE A 6 -19.21 -6.08 12.11
CA ILE A 6 -18.31 -5.39 11.18
C ILE A 6 -18.66 -5.66 9.72
N GLY A 7 -18.34 -4.71 8.85
CA GLY A 7 -18.31 -4.93 7.41
C GLY A 7 -16.93 -5.41 6.98
N MET A 8 -16.88 -6.34 6.05
CA MET A 8 -15.61 -6.85 5.51
C MET A 8 -15.64 -6.95 3.99
N TRP A 9 -14.56 -6.50 3.38
CA TRP A 9 -14.30 -6.66 1.97
C TRP A 9 -12.85 -7.07 1.75
N LEU A 10 -12.64 -8.32 1.38
CA LEU A 10 -11.33 -8.90 1.07
C LEU A 10 -11.32 -9.41 -0.38
N TYR A 11 -10.19 -9.28 -1.07
CA TYR A 11 -10.05 -9.87 -2.40
C TYR A 11 -10.17 -11.41 -2.35
N ALA A 12 -10.74 -12.01 -3.41
CA ALA A 12 -10.99 -13.45 -3.47
C ALA A 12 -9.91 -14.25 -4.20
N ASN A 13 -9.20 -13.62 -5.15
CA ASN A 13 -8.15 -14.28 -5.94
C ASN A 13 -6.90 -14.61 -5.10
N GLY A 14 -5.99 -15.42 -5.66
CA GLY A 14 -4.73 -15.76 -5.00
C GLY A 14 -4.86 -16.47 -3.65
N GLY A 15 -6.00 -17.11 -3.36
CA GLY A 15 -6.27 -17.76 -2.09
C GLY A 15 -6.97 -16.88 -1.04
N GLY A 16 -7.33 -15.66 -1.41
CA GLY A 16 -7.99 -14.70 -0.52
C GLY A 16 -9.32 -15.20 0.07
N ASP A 17 -10.06 -16.03 -0.66
CA ASP A 17 -11.28 -16.67 -0.17
C ASP A 17 -11.03 -17.57 1.05
N LYS A 18 -9.91 -18.30 1.08
CA LYS A 18 -9.51 -19.12 2.24
C LYS A 18 -9.08 -18.25 3.42
N ILE A 19 -8.34 -17.18 3.15
CA ILE A 19 -7.93 -16.20 4.16
C ILE A 19 -9.17 -15.57 4.79
N GLN A 20 -10.12 -15.12 3.97
CA GLN A 20 -11.36 -14.53 4.43
C GLN A 20 -12.13 -15.48 5.37
N LYS A 21 -12.27 -16.76 4.99
CA LYS A 21 -12.94 -17.76 5.84
C LYS A 21 -12.23 -17.97 7.18
N LYS A 22 -10.87 -17.97 7.21
CA LYS A 22 -10.10 -18.05 8.45
C LYS A 22 -10.35 -16.83 9.35
N ILE A 23 -10.32 -15.62 8.79
CA ILE A 23 -10.58 -14.37 9.53
C ILE A 23 -12.00 -14.39 10.12
N ILE A 24 -13.01 -14.70 9.30
CA ILE A 24 -14.42 -14.78 9.76
C ILE A 24 -14.57 -15.74 10.93
N LYS A 25 -14.00 -16.95 10.82
CA LYS A 25 -14.07 -17.94 11.89
C LYS A 25 -13.47 -17.40 13.20
N LYS A 26 -12.24 -16.84 13.14
CA LYS A 26 -11.56 -16.31 14.33
C LYS A 26 -12.31 -15.10 14.94
N LEU A 27 -12.92 -14.25 14.13
CA LEU A 27 -13.75 -13.14 14.61
C LEU A 27 -15.02 -13.64 15.30
N LYS A 28 -15.67 -14.65 14.72
CA LYS A 28 -16.85 -15.28 15.32
C LYS A 28 -16.53 -15.92 16.69
N ASP A 29 -15.35 -16.57 16.80
CA ASP A 29 -14.89 -17.14 18.08
C ASP A 29 -14.68 -16.06 19.17
N ARG A 30 -14.52 -14.79 18.77
CA ARG A 30 -14.43 -13.60 19.66
C ARG A 30 -15.76 -12.86 19.84
N GLY A 31 -16.86 -13.39 19.35
CA GLY A 31 -18.16 -12.76 19.41
C GLY A 31 -18.26 -11.52 18.51
N ILE A 32 -17.67 -11.53 17.33
CA ILE A 32 -17.77 -10.48 16.32
C ILE A 32 -18.44 -11.08 15.07
N ASP A 33 -19.61 -10.57 14.71
CA ASP A 33 -20.31 -10.95 13.49
C ASP A 33 -19.79 -10.15 12.29
N THR A 34 -19.75 -10.78 11.12
CA THR A 34 -19.25 -10.16 9.90
C THR A 34 -20.32 -10.08 8.81
N LEU A 35 -20.39 -8.94 8.14
CA LEU A 35 -21.02 -8.79 6.83
C LEU A 35 -19.94 -8.84 5.78
N ASN A 36 -19.99 -9.85 4.93
CA ASN A 36 -18.92 -10.11 3.95
C ASN A 36 -19.24 -9.49 2.60
N ASN A 37 -18.23 -9.37 1.74
CA ASN A 37 -18.34 -8.87 0.37
C ASN A 37 -18.88 -7.42 0.26
N ILE A 38 -18.59 -6.59 1.27
CA ILE A 38 -19.06 -5.20 1.32
C ILE A 38 -18.19 -4.31 0.39
N ASN A 39 -18.40 -4.46 -0.90
CA ASN A 39 -17.77 -3.59 -1.90
C ASN A 39 -18.49 -2.23 -1.96
N LEU A 40 -17.80 -1.14 -1.64
CA LEU A 40 -18.39 0.20 -1.64
C LEU A 40 -18.87 0.66 -3.03
N ARG A 41 -18.50 -0.01 -4.13
CA ARG A 41 -19.11 0.22 -5.45
C ARG A 41 -20.62 -0.01 -5.44
N ASN A 42 -21.08 -0.92 -4.60
CA ASN A 42 -22.50 -1.28 -4.46
C ASN A 42 -23.18 -0.54 -3.28
N ALA A 43 -22.58 0.52 -2.77
CA ALA A 43 -23.17 1.34 -1.73
C ALA A 43 -23.59 2.71 -2.29
N ILE A 44 -24.57 3.34 -1.67
CA ILE A 44 -25.06 4.68 -1.97
C ILE A 44 -25.11 5.54 -0.71
N ALA A 45 -24.78 6.83 -0.84
CA ALA A 45 -24.97 7.80 0.24
C ALA A 45 -26.34 8.45 0.09
N ARG A 46 -27.16 8.44 1.15
CA ARG A 46 -28.49 9.04 1.17
C ARG A 46 -28.83 9.59 2.56
N ASN A 47 -29.10 10.91 2.64
CA ASN A 47 -29.59 11.56 3.85
C ASN A 47 -28.74 11.26 5.09
N GLY A 48 -27.41 11.36 4.98
CA GLY A 48 -26.47 11.12 6.08
C GLY A 48 -26.19 9.65 6.39
N HIS A 49 -26.72 8.72 5.60
CA HIS A 49 -26.44 7.28 5.70
C HIS A 49 -25.72 6.75 4.49
N ILE A 50 -24.92 5.69 4.68
CA ILE A 50 -24.35 4.89 3.61
C ILE A 50 -25.03 3.54 3.60
N LEU A 51 -25.78 3.26 2.52
CA LEU A 51 -26.62 2.09 2.37
C LEU A 51 -25.96 1.12 1.38
N PHE A 52 -25.78 -0.13 1.78
CA PHE A 52 -25.24 -1.18 0.92
C PHE A 52 -26.37 -1.95 0.23
N HIS A 53 -26.19 -2.21 -1.06
CA HIS A 53 -27.14 -2.91 -1.94
C HIS A 53 -26.46 -4.04 -2.71
N GLY A 54 -25.87 -5.00 -2.01
CA GLY A 54 -25.31 -6.21 -2.60
C GLY A 54 -26.33 -7.34 -2.69
N GLU A 55 -25.96 -8.41 -3.39
CA GLU A 55 -26.81 -9.59 -3.61
C GLU A 55 -27.24 -10.26 -2.29
N GLU A 56 -26.30 -10.43 -1.36
CA GLU A 56 -26.53 -11.09 -0.06
C GLU A 56 -27.11 -10.15 0.99
N HIS A 57 -26.91 -8.84 0.83
CA HIS A 57 -27.24 -7.83 1.83
C HIS A 57 -27.85 -6.61 1.15
N HIS A 58 -29.12 -6.30 1.43
CA HIS A 58 -29.81 -5.16 0.83
C HIS A 58 -30.27 -4.16 1.87
N GLY A 59 -30.04 -2.87 1.61
CA GLY A 59 -30.51 -1.77 2.47
C GLY A 59 -29.81 -1.67 3.82
N ILE A 60 -28.65 -2.31 3.99
CA ILE A 60 -27.90 -2.25 5.25
C ILE A 60 -27.23 -0.89 5.39
N LYS A 61 -27.40 -0.26 6.54
CA LYS A 61 -26.72 0.96 6.93
C LYS A 61 -25.28 0.64 7.38
N LEU A 62 -24.29 0.92 6.56
CA LEU A 62 -22.88 0.69 6.89
C LEU A 62 -22.40 1.60 8.02
N ASP A 63 -22.96 2.80 8.14
CA ASP A 63 -22.67 3.76 9.21
C ASP A 63 -23.18 3.33 10.60
N LYS A 64 -23.81 2.15 10.72
CA LYS A 64 -24.23 1.53 11.98
C LYS A 64 -23.40 0.32 12.37
N LEU A 65 -22.39 -0.01 11.60
CA LEU A 65 -21.43 -1.05 11.95
C LEU A 65 -20.43 -0.54 12.98
N ASP A 66 -19.83 -1.44 13.74
CA ASP A 66 -18.78 -1.10 14.71
C ASP A 66 -17.43 -0.83 14.04
N LEU A 67 -17.20 -1.36 12.82
CA LEU A 67 -15.99 -1.17 12.04
C LEU A 67 -16.20 -1.61 10.58
N MET A 68 -15.46 -1.03 9.65
CA MET A 68 -15.30 -1.55 8.30
C MET A 68 -13.84 -1.97 8.06
N PHE A 69 -13.66 -3.24 7.72
CA PHE A 69 -12.38 -3.80 7.29
C PHE A 69 -12.36 -3.93 5.76
N SER A 70 -11.74 -2.94 5.09
CA SER A 70 -11.61 -2.92 3.63
C SER A 70 -10.19 -3.35 3.23
N TYR A 71 -10.07 -4.56 2.70
CA TYR A 71 -8.78 -5.16 2.35
C TYR A 71 -8.78 -5.67 0.90
N ASN A 72 -9.00 -4.73 -0.03
CA ASN A 72 -8.99 -5.02 -1.46
C ASN A 72 -7.92 -4.19 -2.15
N ALA A 73 -6.93 -4.86 -2.72
CA ALA A 73 -5.82 -4.25 -3.45
C ALA A 73 -6.17 -3.86 -4.91
N GLY A 74 -7.44 -3.97 -5.31
CA GLY A 74 -7.88 -3.53 -6.63
C GLY A 74 -8.00 -2.01 -6.72
N GLU A 75 -8.04 -1.50 -7.96
CA GLU A 75 -8.26 -0.08 -8.23
C GLU A 75 -9.51 0.44 -7.51
N GLN A 76 -9.34 1.51 -6.74
CA GLN A 76 -10.42 2.21 -6.06
C GLN A 76 -10.89 3.37 -6.95
N THR A 77 -12.15 3.32 -7.38
CA THR A 77 -12.73 4.45 -8.12
C THR A 77 -12.90 5.66 -7.19
N GLN A 78 -12.91 6.86 -7.75
CA GLN A 78 -13.16 8.08 -6.99
C GLN A 78 -14.48 8.02 -6.20
N TYR A 79 -15.50 7.35 -6.76
CA TYR A 79 -16.76 7.12 -6.08
C TYR A 79 -16.60 6.29 -4.78
N GLN A 80 -15.83 5.21 -4.84
CA GLN A 80 -15.55 4.38 -3.67
C GLN A 80 -14.76 5.17 -2.61
N MET A 81 -13.80 5.99 -3.04
CA MET A 81 -13.01 6.84 -2.15
C MET A 81 -13.85 7.90 -1.43
N TYR A 82 -14.84 8.50 -2.11
CA TYR A 82 -15.79 9.41 -1.46
C TYR A 82 -16.60 8.70 -0.36
N LEU A 83 -17.11 7.50 -0.64
CA LEU A 83 -17.83 6.73 0.36
C LEU A 83 -16.94 6.25 1.51
N TYR A 84 -15.70 5.86 1.18
CA TYR A 84 -14.71 5.48 2.18
C TYR A 84 -14.43 6.62 3.15
N GLN A 85 -14.15 7.81 2.62
CA GLN A 85 -13.92 9.01 3.41
C GLN A 85 -15.12 9.37 4.30
N ALA A 86 -16.32 9.36 3.72
CA ALA A 86 -17.54 9.67 4.44
C ALA A 86 -17.83 8.64 5.55
N LEU A 87 -17.64 7.35 5.27
CA LEU A 87 -17.82 6.27 6.24
C LEU A 87 -16.82 6.35 7.39
N ASN A 88 -15.55 6.66 7.08
CA ASN A 88 -14.50 6.77 8.10
C ASN A 88 -14.68 7.96 9.07
N ARG A 89 -15.52 8.94 8.73
CA ARG A 89 -15.90 10.02 9.67
C ARG A 89 -16.88 9.58 10.75
N VAL A 90 -17.55 8.44 10.59
CA VAL A 90 -18.62 7.98 11.47
C VAL A 90 -18.36 6.63 12.11
N ILE A 91 -17.55 5.77 11.49
CA ILE A 91 -17.13 4.50 12.06
C ILE A 91 -15.60 4.28 11.85
N PRO A 92 -14.95 3.49 12.71
CA PRO A 92 -13.57 3.07 12.48
C PRO A 92 -13.42 2.28 11.18
N MET A 93 -12.31 2.51 10.48
CA MET A 93 -11.92 1.73 9.31
C MET A 93 -10.49 1.24 9.45
N ILE A 94 -10.17 0.12 8.86
CA ILE A 94 -8.81 -0.44 8.74
C ILE A 94 -8.49 -0.62 7.24
N ASN A 95 -7.48 0.10 6.73
CA ASN A 95 -6.82 1.26 7.34
C ASN A 95 -7.77 2.46 7.39
N SER A 96 -7.43 3.52 8.12
CA SER A 96 -8.20 4.77 8.05
C SER A 96 -8.14 5.38 6.64
N TYR A 97 -9.13 6.20 6.25
CA TYR A 97 -9.10 6.87 4.96
C TYR A 97 -7.85 7.72 4.77
N ASP A 98 -7.48 8.50 5.78
CA ASP A 98 -6.36 9.44 5.67
C ASP A 98 -5.03 8.70 5.50
N SER A 99 -4.79 7.61 6.25
CA SER A 99 -3.59 6.81 6.12
C SER A 99 -3.56 6.03 4.79
N PHE A 100 -4.70 5.50 4.36
CA PHE A 100 -4.81 4.81 3.08
C PHE A 100 -4.55 5.77 1.91
N ALA A 101 -5.24 6.91 1.86
CA ALA A 101 -5.06 7.92 0.81
C ALA A 101 -3.62 8.48 0.77
N LEU A 102 -2.98 8.64 1.95
CA LEU A 102 -1.58 9.04 2.04
C LEU A 102 -0.66 8.03 1.37
N THR A 103 -0.86 6.74 1.63
CA THR A 103 0.02 5.68 1.11
C THR A 103 -0.23 5.34 -0.37
N GLU A 104 -1.37 5.73 -0.93
CA GLU A 104 -1.64 5.64 -2.37
C GLU A 104 -0.91 6.73 -3.19
N ASP A 105 -0.37 7.78 -2.54
CA ASP A 105 0.39 8.86 -3.17
C ASP A 105 1.88 8.77 -2.80
N LYS A 106 2.73 8.50 -3.79
CA LYS A 106 4.17 8.32 -3.61
C LYS A 106 4.90 9.57 -3.13
N PHE A 107 4.48 10.76 -3.61
CA PHE A 107 5.07 12.01 -3.15
C PHE A 107 4.71 12.29 -1.70
N HIS A 108 3.42 12.21 -1.35
CA HIS A 108 2.99 12.44 0.03
C HIS A 108 3.62 11.45 0.99
N THR A 109 3.70 10.17 0.61
CA THR A 109 4.40 9.14 1.41
C THR A 109 5.86 9.53 1.65
N SER A 110 6.62 9.83 0.61
CA SER A 110 8.02 10.23 0.74
C SER A 110 8.20 11.49 1.57
N PHE A 111 7.32 12.48 1.39
CA PHE A 111 7.33 13.73 2.16
C PHE A 111 7.11 13.48 3.66
N VAL A 112 6.11 12.68 4.02
CA VAL A 112 5.80 12.35 5.43
C VAL A 112 6.93 11.54 6.05
N LEU A 113 7.45 10.53 5.37
CA LEU A 113 8.56 9.71 5.85
C LEU A 113 9.79 10.58 6.17
N ARG A 114 10.17 11.47 5.26
CA ARG A 114 11.31 12.40 5.46
C ARG A 114 11.10 13.33 6.65
N ASN A 115 9.90 13.86 6.84
CA ASN A 115 9.57 14.73 7.99
C ASN A 115 9.64 13.98 9.33
N HIS A 116 9.51 12.65 9.31
CA HIS A 116 9.69 11.79 10.50
C HIS A 116 11.11 11.21 10.62
N GLY A 117 12.07 11.72 9.82
CA GLY A 117 13.47 11.26 9.87
C GLY A 117 13.74 9.90 9.24
N ILE A 118 12.76 9.34 8.51
CA ILE A 118 12.91 8.07 7.81
C ILE A 118 13.54 8.34 6.44
N LYS A 119 14.57 7.58 6.11
CA LYS A 119 15.33 7.74 4.87
C LYS A 119 14.54 7.21 3.67
N THR A 120 14.45 8.03 2.62
CA THR A 120 13.91 7.69 1.30
C THR A 120 14.91 8.10 0.23
N ALA A 121 14.72 7.71 -1.01
CA ALA A 121 15.48 8.31 -2.11
C ALA A 121 15.29 9.85 -2.11
N ASP A 122 16.30 10.58 -2.55
CA ASP A 122 16.14 12.02 -2.79
C ASP A 122 15.10 12.23 -3.89
N TYR A 123 14.17 13.16 -3.69
CA TYR A 123 13.07 13.37 -4.63
C TYR A 123 12.87 14.85 -4.97
N LYS A 124 12.16 15.10 -6.07
CA LYS A 124 11.65 16.41 -6.46
C LYS A 124 10.23 16.28 -6.99
N LEU A 125 9.38 17.17 -6.53
CA LEU A 125 8.09 17.48 -7.16
C LEU A 125 8.20 18.87 -7.75
N CYS A 126 7.91 19.06 -9.03
CA CYS A 126 7.91 20.37 -9.67
C CYS A 126 6.70 20.52 -10.59
N HIS A 127 6.26 21.78 -10.77
CA HIS A 127 5.22 22.10 -11.73
C HIS A 127 5.69 21.77 -13.15
N ARG A 128 4.78 21.40 -14.04
CA ARG A 128 5.14 21.00 -15.41
C ARG A 128 5.86 22.08 -16.19
N ASP A 129 5.54 23.37 -15.93
CA ASP A 129 6.18 24.50 -16.59
C ASP A 129 7.63 24.71 -16.13
N ASP A 130 8.03 24.09 -15.02
CA ASP A 130 9.38 24.12 -14.46
C ASP A 130 10.28 22.99 -14.95
N GLY A 131 10.05 22.44 -16.14
CA GLY A 131 10.83 21.34 -16.72
C GLY A 131 12.35 21.60 -16.74
N HIS A 132 12.78 22.88 -16.73
CA HIS A 132 14.19 23.25 -16.60
C HIS A 132 14.80 22.80 -15.26
N GLU A 133 14.00 22.67 -14.20
CA GLU A 133 14.46 22.11 -12.90
C GLU A 133 14.83 20.64 -13.03
N LEU A 134 14.11 19.86 -13.84
CA LEU A 134 14.46 18.47 -14.10
C LEU A 134 15.81 18.34 -14.81
N LYS A 135 16.15 19.29 -15.73
CA LYS A 135 17.46 19.34 -16.39
C LYS A 135 18.60 19.64 -15.41
N LYS A 136 18.37 20.50 -14.43
CA LYS A 136 19.35 20.75 -13.37
C LYS A 136 19.55 19.50 -12.49
N ILE A 137 18.46 18.79 -12.20
CA ILE A 137 18.49 17.62 -11.34
C ILE A 137 19.18 16.43 -12.00
N ILE A 138 18.90 16.13 -13.27
CA ILE A 138 19.58 15.02 -13.96
C ILE A 138 21.11 15.24 -14.01
N LYS A 139 21.57 16.48 -14.17
CA LYS A 139 23.00 16.82 -14.07
C LYS A 139 23.59 16.56 -12.69
N LYS A 140 22.80 16.75 -11.63
CA LYS A 140 23.25 16.55 -10.25
C LYS A 140 23.18 15.09 -9.80
N TRP A 141 22.16 14.36 -10.24
CA TRP A 141 21.91 12.99 -9.78
C TRP A 141 22.44 11.90 -10.71
N ASP A 142 22.85 12.26 -11.91
CA ASP A 142 23.27 11.36 -13.00
C ASP A 142 22.09 10.54 -13.56
N LYS A 143 21.31 9.93 -12.69
CA LYS A 143 20.13 9.11 -13.04
C LYS A 143 18.97 9.41 -12.11
N MET A 144 17.77 9.42 -12.67
CA MET A 144 16.53 9.57 -11.90
C MET A 144 15.43 8.66 -12.42
N VAL A 145 14.40 8.49 -11.62
CA VAL A 145 13.18 7.76 -11.98
C VAL A 145 12.01 8.73 -11.94
N TYR A 146 11.32 8.89 -13.06
CA TYR A 146 9.99 9.48 -13.08
C TYR A 146 8.99 8.48 -12.51
N LYS A 147 8.14 8.92 -11.61
CA LYS A 147 7.09 8.11 -11.00
C LYS A 147 5.75 8.84 -11.09
N PRO A 148 4.68 8.24 -11.63
CA PRO A 148 3.33 8.70 -11.34
C PRO A 148 3.13 8.74 -9.83
N THR A 149 2.46 9.75 -9.30
CA THR A 149 2.22 9.85 -7.85
C THR A 149 1.27 8.78 -7.36
N ASP A 150 0.34 8.37 -8.20
CA ASP A 150 -0.60 7.27 -8.01
C ASP A 150 -0.21 6.03 -8.83
N GLY A 151 -0.93 4.94 -8.65
CA GLY A 151 -0.73 3.68 -9.37
C GLY A 151 0.18 2.69 -8.65
N TRP A 152 0.13 1.44 -9.12
CA TRP A 152 0.74 0.27 -8.50
C TRP A 152 1.46 -0.62 -9.52
N GLY A 153 2.24 -1.57 -9.02
CA GLY A 153 2.86 -2.60 -9.87
C GLY A 153 4.00 -2.11 -10.77
N GLY A 154 4.53 -0.90 -10.54
CA GLY A 154 5.62 -0.35 -11.34
C GLY A 154 5.18 0.19 -12.71
N VAL A 155 3.87 0.32 -12.96
CA VAL A 155 3.35 0.90 -14.20
C VAL A 155 3.70 2.39 -14.26
N GLY A 156 4.19 2.85 -15.42
CA GLY A 156 4.55 4.26 -15.64
C GLY A 156 5.88 4.69 -15.04
N LEU A 157 6.59 3.84 -14.29
CA LEU A 157 7.94 4.13 -13.82
C LEU A 157 8.91 4.21 -15.01
N THR A 158 9.58 5.33 -15.14
CA THR A 158 10.51 5.54 -16.25
C THR A 158 11.88 5.98 -15.72
N LYS A 159 12.91 5.19 -16.02
CA LYS A 159 14.29 5.54 -15.70
C LYS A 159 14.82 6.54 -16.73
N ILE A 160 15.40 7.63 -16.25
CA ILE A 160 15.98 8.70 -17.04
C ILE A 160 17.47 8.74 -16.72
N GLU A 161 18.31 8.43 -17.71
CA GLU A 161 19.75 8.26 -17.54
C GLU A 161 20.58 9.45 -18.06
N ASN A 162 19.94 10.40 -18.76
CA ASN A 162 20.62 11.59 -19.31
C ASN A 162 19.60 12.63 -19.77
N GLU A 163 20.07 13.82 -20.14
CA GLU A 163 19.20 14.89 -20.64
C GLU A 163 18.45 14.52 -21.93
N ALA A 164 19.05 13.73 -22.81
CA ALA A 164 18.39 13.33 -24.06
C ALA A 164 17.15 12.45 -23.78
N ASN A 165 17.22 11.54 -22.81
CA ASN A 165 16.05 10.76 -22.37
C ASN A 165 14.97 11.68 -21.81
N LEU A 166 15.34 12.71 -21.04
CA LEU A 166 14.40 13.69 -20.50
C LEU A 166 13.74 14.49 -21.63
N ASP A 167 14.53 14.99 -22.60
CA ASP A 167 14.01 15.76 -23.74
C ASP A 167 13.07 14.94 -24.63
N MET A 168 13.24 13.63 -24.70
CA MET A 168 12.32 12.71 -25.39
C MET A 168 11.02 12.48 -24.59
N LEU A 169 11.11 12.41 -23.26
CA LEU A 169 9.97 12.12 -22.38
C LEU A 169 9.09 13.35 -22.16
N MET A 170 9.66 14.53 -22.01
CA MET A 170 8.95 15.77 -21.67
C MET A 170 7.78 16.12 -22.60
N PRO A 171 7.90 16.04 -23.94
CA PRO A 171 6.77 16.32 -24.83
C PRO A 171 5.60 15.35 -24.60
N PHE A 172 5.90 14.07 -24.36
CA PHE A 172 4.89 13.06 -24.08
C PHE A 172 4.18 13.32 -22.76
N LEU A 173 4.91 13.61 -21.68
CA LEU A 173 4.33 13.96 -20.38
C LEU A 173 3.47 15.22 -20.45
N ASN A 174 3.86 16.20 -21.27
CA ASN A 174 3.08 17.41 -21.49
C ASN A 174 1.76 17.14 -22.22
N GLN A 175 1.71 16.15 -23.11
CA GLN A 175 0.47 15.74 -23.80
C GLN A 175 -0.50 15.00 -22.88
N MET A 176 0.00 14.36 -21.82
CA MET A 176 -0.83 13.63 -20.85
C MET A 176 -1.59 14.55 -19.87
N ASP A 177 -1.61 15.86 -20.06
CA ASP A 177 -2.21 16.85 -19.16
C ASP A 177 -1.74 16.74 -17.69
N LEU A 178 -0.51 16.24 -17.50
CA LEU A 178 0.09 16.19 -16.18
C LEU A 178 0.44 17.62 -15.73
N ARG A 179 0.04 17.97 -14.51
CA ARG A 179 0.27 19.31 -13.95
C ARG A 179 1.59 19.44 -13.22
N TYR A 180 2.22 18.32 -12.89
CA TYR A 180 3.47 18.24 -12.13
C TYR A 180 4.27 17.00 -12.52
N PHE A 181 5.56 17.01 -12.17
CA PHE A 181 6.44 15.88 -12.31
C PHE A 181 7.00 15.48 -10.94
N TYR A 182 6.87 14.22 -10.59
CA TYR A 182 7.52 13.63 -9.44
C TYR A 182 8.65 12.72 -9.90
N VAL A 183 9.86 13.00 -9.42
CA VAL A 183 11.06 12.23 -9.74
C VAL A 183 11.84 11.90 -8.48
N GLU A 184 12.47 10.74 -8.47
CA GLU A 184 13.40 10.32 -7.43
C GLU A 184 14.77 10.05 -8.00
N LYS A 185 15.83 10.29 -7.21
CA LYS A 185 17.18 9.86 -7.55
C LYS A 185 17.19 8.34 -7.71
N PHE A 186 17.77 7.86 -8.83
CA PHE A 186 17.99 6.43 -8.99
C PHE A 186 19.05 5.96 -8.00
N ILE A 187 18.75 4.93 -7.24
CA ILE A 187 19.65 4.40 -6.19
C ILE A 187 20.46 3.24 -6.74
N ASN A 188 21.74 3.19 -6.37
CA ASN A 188 22.61 2.06 -6.66
C ASN A 188 22.31 0.91 -5.69
N TYR A 189 21.50 -0.05 -6.12
CA TYR A 189 21.11 -1.23 -5.34
C TYR A 189 21.26 -2.50 -6.17
N ASP A 190 21.10 -3.67 -5.59
CA ASP A 190 21.33 -4.97 -6.22
C ASP A 190 20.14 -5.53 -7.01
N ASN A 191 19.20 -4.67 -7.40
CA ASN A 191 17.93 -5.03 -8.04
C ASN A 191 17.10 -6.04 -7.20
N THR A 192 17.27 -5.97 -5.89
CA THR A 192 16.43 -6.68 -4.91
C THR A 192 15.91 -5.72 -3.87
N ASP A 193 14.75 -6.03 -3.30
CA ASP A 193 14.20 -5.29 -2.18
C ASP A 193 13.79 -6.21 -1.02
N PHE A 194 13.40 -5.59 0.07
CA PHE A 194 12.72 -6.21 1.20
C PHE A 194 11.27 -5.76 1.19
N ARG A 195 10.33 -6.69 1.18
CA ARG A 195 8.94 -6.43 1.52
C ARG A 195 8.72 -6.85 2.97
N VAL A 196 8.45 -5.87 3.81
CA VAL A 196 8.24 -6.08 5.25
C VAL A 196 6.80 -5.76 5.60
N ASP A 197 6.07 -6.76 6.10
CA ASP A 197 4.69 -6.58 6.54
C ASP A 197 4.63 -6.27 8.04
N VAL A 198 3.82 -5.28 8.39
CA VAL A 198 3.57 -4.80 9.75
C VAL A 198 2.06 -4.71 9.96
N VAL A 199 1.57 -5.21 11.09
CA VAL A 199 0.17 -5.09 11.53
C VAL A 199 0.14 -4.57 12.97
N ASP A 200 -0.58 -3.48 13.20
CA ASP A 200 -0.72 -2.84 14.54
C ASP A 200 0.63 -2.58 15.23
N GLY A 201 1.62 -2.14 14.44
CA GLY A 201 2.99 -1.90 14.92
C GLY A 201 3.82 -3.18 15.17
N GLU A 202 3.27 -4.38 14.92
CA GLU A 202 3.98 -5.63 15.09
C GLU A 202 4.53 -6.15 13.75
N PHE A 203 5.79 -6.60 13.78
CA PHE A 203 6.42 -7.25 12.63
C PHE A 203 5.74 -8.58 12.31
N VAL A 204 5.31 -8.75 11.06
CA VAL A 204 4.68 -9.98 10.56
C VAL A 204 5.70 -10.86 9.86
N SER A 205 6.27 -10.35 8.79
CA SER A 205 7.13 -11.11 7.87
C SER A 205 8.06 -10.19 7.09
N CYS A 206 9.11 -10.81 6.55
CA CYS A 206 9.94 -10.22 5.52
C CYS A 206 10.18 -11.24 4.41
N TYR A 207 10.17 -10.78 3.17
CA TYR A 207 10.64 -11.54 2.01
C TYR A 207 11.29 -10.61 1.00
N GLY A 208 12.10 -11.17 0.11
CA GLY A 208 12.77 -10.43 -0.95
C GLY A 208 11.97 -10.50 -2.25
N ARG A 209 12.10 -9.44 -3.05
CA ARG A 209 11.71 -9.48 -4.46
C ARG A 209 12.94 -9.14 -5.29
N LYS A 210 13.07 -9.78 -6.45
CA LYS A 210 14.19 -9.60 -7.37
C LYS A 210 13.68 -9.25 -8.75
N ALA A 211 14.26 -8.24 -9.36
CA ALA A 211 13.97 -7.84 -10.72
C ALA A 211 14.30 -8.96 -11.73
N SER A 212 13.56 -9.03 -12.84
CA SER A 212 13.73 -10.02 -13.89
C SER A 212 14.64 -9.50 -15.00
N GLY A 213 15.61 -10.31 -15.42
CA GLY A 213 16.45 -10.03 -16.57
C GLY A 213 17.20 -8.70 -16.46
N THR A 214 16.97 -7.80 -17.43
CA THR A 214 17.56 -6.46 -17.49
C THR A 214 16.71 -5.37 -16.83
N ASP A 215 15.53 -5.72 -16.28
CA ASP A 215 14.70 -4.77 -15.56
C ASP A 215 15.34 -4.43 -14.21
N TRP A 216 15.10 -3.21 -13.77
CA TRP A 216 15.52 -2.73 -12.44
C TRP A 216 14.35 -2.74 -11.43
N ARG A 217 13.10 -2.90 -11.91
CA ARG A 217 11.90 -2.94 -11.06
C ARG A 217 11.74 -4.32 -10.42
N THR A 218 11.57 -4.36 -9.12
CA THR A 218 11.40 -5.61 -8.35
C THR A 218 9.96 -6.10 -8.28
N ASN A 219 9.00 -5.32 -8.81
CA ASN A 219 7.59 -5.63 -8.78
C ASN A 219 7.27 -6.98 -9.45
N VAL A 220 6.52 -7.84 -8.78
CA VAL A 220 6.10 -9.15 -9.31
C VAL A 220 5.27 -8.99 -10.59
N THR A 221 4.42 -7.97 -10.65
CA THR A 221 3.62 -7.61 -11.84
C THR A 221 4.47 -7.21 -13.06
N SER A 222 5.72 -6.79 -12.84
CA SER A 222 6.71 -6.52 -13.89
C SER A 222 7.62 -7.73 -14.18
N GLY A 223 7.25 -8.92 -13.72
CA GLY A 223 8.03 -10.15 -13.93
C GLY A 223 9.06 -10.46 -12.85
N GLY A 224 9.10 -9.68 -11.77
CA GLY A 224 9.97 -9.96 -10.62
C GLY A 224 9.61 -11.27 -9.91
N SER A 225 10.58 -11.86 -9.25
CA SER A 225 10.43 -13.08 -8.47
C SER A 225 10.46 -12.81 -6.97
N VAL A 226 9.78 -13.65 -6.21
CA VAL A 226 9.79 -13.61 -4.74
C VAL A 226 10.74 -14.69 -4.22
N PHE A 227 11.47 -14.39 -3.16
CA PHE A 227 12.37 -15.32 -2.50
C PHE A 227 12.42 -15.10 -0.99
N MET A 228 12.86 -16.13 -0.25
CA MET A 228 13.02 -16.01 1.20
C MET A 228 14.14 -15.02 1.51
N ARG A 229 13.84 -14.04 2.36
CA ARG A 229 14.81 -13.04 2.83
C ARG A 229 14.46 -12.64 4.26
N GLU A 230 15.44 -12.68 5.13
CA GLU A 230 15.26 -12.27 6.52
C GLU A 230 15.52 -10.78 6.69
N ALA A 231 14.81 -10.15 7.60
CA ALA A 231 15.05 -8.80 8.04
C ALA A 231 15.91 -8.79 9.30
N ASN A 232 16.91 -7.92 9.35
CA ASN A 232 17.60 -7.60 10.59
C ASN A 232 16.78 -6.59 11.41
N ASP A 233 17.23 -6.30 12.63
CA ASP A 233 16.54 -5.38 13.56
C ASP A 233 16.38 -3.97 12.97
N GLU A 234 17.35 -3.49 12.19
CA GLU A 234 17.29 -2.18 11.54
C GLU A 234 16.17 -2.13 10.50
N ILE A 235 16.06 -3.14 9.63
CA ILE A 235 15.00 -3.24 8.61
C ILE A 235 13.63 -3.31 9.30
N ILE A 236 13.49 -4.12 10.35
CA ILE A 236 12.24 -4.24 11.11
C ILE A 236 11.87 -2.90 11.74
N LYS A 237 12.84 -2.23 12.35
CA LYS A 237 12.63 -0.91 12.97
C LYS A 237 12.19 0.13 11.93
N VAL A 238 12.89 0.22 10.80
CA VAL A 238 12.56 1.15 9.70
C VAL A 238 11.13 0.90 9.19
N ALA A 239 10.73 -0.36 9.01
CA ALA A 239 9.38 -0.71 8.56
C ALA A 239 8.30 -0.32 9.59
N LYS A 240 8.52 -0.60 10.87
CA LYS A 240 7.59 -0.19 11.96
C LYS A 240 7.47 1.33 12.06
N ASP A 241 8.59 2.05 11.99
CA ASP A 241 8.61 3.51 12.01
C ASP A 241 7.89 4.12 10.80
N ALA A 242 8.04 3.51 9.60
CA ALA A 242 7.36 3.95 8.39
C ALA A 242 5.83 3.77 8.49
N CYS A 243 5.36 2.63 8.97
CA CYS A 243 3.93 2.40 9.22
C CYS A 243 3.38 3.39 10.27
N LYS A 244 4.12 3.64 11.34
CA LYS A 244 3.75 4.62 12.37
C LYS A 244 3.67 6.04 11.79
N ALA A 245 4.65 6.46 10.99
CA ALA A 245 4.71 7.79 10.39
C ALA A 245 3.55 8.03 9.41
N THR A 246 3.16 7.02 8.64
CA THR A 246 2.04 7.09 7.69
C THR A 246 0.68 6.82 8.33
N GLY A 247 0.66 6.34 9.58
CA GLY A 247 -0.57 6.07 10.33
C GLY A 247 -1.34 4.83 9.87
N VAL A 248 -0.72 3.94 9.08
CA VAL A 248 -1.38 2.70 8.66
C VAL A 248 -1.41 1.69 9.79
N ASP A 249 -2.57 1.08 10.01
CA ASP A 249 -2.72 -0.06 10.93
C ASP A 249 -2.10 -1.33 10.35
N ILE A 250 -2.20 -1.48 9.02
CA ILE A 250 -1.63 -2.59 8.26
C ILE A 250 -0.82 -2.00 7.12
N GLY A 251 0.45 -2.31 7.07
CA GLY A 251 1.35 -1.81 6.04
C GLY A 251 2.34 -2.85 5.53
N GLY A 252 2.64 -2.77 4.22
CA GLY A 252 3.73 -3.49 3.58
C GLY A 252 4.77 -2.50 3.10
N VAL A 253 5.94 -2.51 3.71
CA VAL A 253 7.00 -1.53 3.47
C VAL A 253 8.03 -2.11 2.51
N ASP A 254 8.28 -1.39 1.42
CA ASP A 254 9.30 -1.73 0.44
C ASP A 254 10.60 -0.99 0.79
N ILE A 255 11.65 -1.75 1.06
CA ILE A 255 12.94 -1.24 1.52
C ILE A 255 14.05 -1.73 0.59
N ILE A 256 14.95 -0.84 0.21
CA ILE A 256 16.18 -1.18 -0.53
C ILE A 256 17.42 -0.81 0.27
N TYR A 257 18.56 -1.39 -0.09
CA TYR A 257 19.87 -1.01 0.43
C TYR A 257 20.62 -0.15 -0.59
N ASP A 258 20.87 1.12 -0.24
CA ASP A 258 21.73 2.02 -1.02
C ASP A 258 23.19 1.64 -0.80
N ARG A 259 23.86 1.12 -1.84
CA ARG A 259 25.26 0.68 -1.78
C ARG A 259 26.25 1.83 -1.72
N ASP A 260 25.87 3.02 -2.21
CA ASP A 260 26.75 4.18 -2.22
C ASP A 260 26.81 4.86 -0.84
N LYS A 261 25.71 4.78 -0.08
CA LYS A 261 25.60 5.38 1.24
C LYS A 261 25.61 4.35 2.38
N GLU A 262 25.60 3.07 2.05
CA GLU A 262 25.55 1.96 3.01
C GLU A 262 24.39 2.08 4.00
N GLU A 263 23.17 2.40 3.49
CA GLU A 263 21.98 2.63 4.31
C GLU A 263 20.71 2.04 3.70
N TYR A 264 19.71 1.73 4.55
CA TYR A 264 18.40 1.31 4.09
C TYR A 264 17.50 2.51 3.80
N LEU A 265 16.79 2.44 2.66
CA LEU A 265 15.84 3.45 2.20
C LEU A 265 14.46 2.83 2.04
N VAL A 266 13.43 3.53 2.50
CA VAL A 266 12.04 3.17 2.21
C VAL A 266 11.67 3.70 0.83
N LEU A 267 11.16 2.83 -0.04
CA LEU A 267 10.65 3.20 -1.37
C LEU A 267 9.17 3.51 -1.33
N GLU A 268 8.40 2.73 -0.57
CA GLU A 268 6.94 2.79 -0.56
C GLU A 268 6.38 2.16 0.72
N VAL A 269 5.21 2.64 1.15
CA VAL A 269 4.37 1.98 2.16
C VAL A 269 3.05 1.64 1.51
N ASN A 270 2.71 0.36 1.47
CA ASN A 270 1.47 -0.13 0.86
C ASN A 270 0.45 -0.41 1.95
N GLY A 271 -0.73 0.22 1.88
CA GLY A 271 -1.80 0.06 2.88
C GLY A 271 -2.52 -1.30 2.83
N ILE A 272 -2.32 -2.09 1.77
CA ILE A 272 -2.95 -3.41 1.60
C ILE A 272 -1.90 -4.42 1.11
N PRO A 273 -0.93 -4.83 1.96
CA PRO A 273 0.06 -5.83 1.57
C PRO A 273 -0.60 -7.20 1.39
N ALA A 274 -0.34 -7.86 0.25
CA ALA A 274 -0.92 -9.15 -0.07
C ALA A 274 -0.60 -10.24 0.97
N PHE A 275 -1.47 -11.22 1.10
CA PHE A 275 -1.15 -12.49 1.75
C PHE A 275 -0.31 -13.35 0.80
N ALA A 276 0.45 -14.29 1.35
CA ALA A 276 1.15 -15.28 0.53
C ALA A 276 0.15 -16.15 -0.22
N THR A 277 0.40 -16.32 -1.52
CA THR A 277 -0.38 -17.26 -2.34
C THR A 277 -0.05 -18.72 -1.96
N PRO A 278 -0.90 -19.71 -2.29
CA PRO A 278 -0.60 -21.11 -2.03
C PRO A 278 0.74 -21.58 -2.61
N ASP A 279 1.18 -21.03 -3.73
CA ASP A 279 2.47 -21.37 -4.33
C ASP A 279 3.65 -20.72 -3.60
N GLN A 280 3.47 -19.53 -3.08
CA GLN A 280 4.44 -18.87 -2.20
C GLN A 280 4.56 -19.59 -0.85
N GLU A 281 3.45 -20.06 -0.28
CA GLU A 281 3.48 -20.90 0.94
C GLU A 281 4.27 -22.21 0.72
N LYS A 282 4.12 -22.86 -0.44
CA LYS A 282 4.94 -24.03 -0.81
C LYS A 282 6.44 -23.71 -0.93
N GLN A 283 6.78 -22.47 -1.24
CA GLN A 283 8.16 -21.97 -1.29
C GLN A 283 8.70 -21.53 0.08
N GLY A 284 7.90 -21.66 1.14
CA GLY A 284 8.31 -21.38 2.52
C GLY A 284 7.81 -20.04 3.09
N LEU A 285 7.03 -19.25 2.36
CA LEU A 285 6.47 -17.98 2.84
C LEU A 285 5.25 -18.21 3.75
N ASN A 286 5.48 -18.70 4.96
CA ASN A 286 4.45 -19.19 5.89
C ASN A 286 4.08 -18.12 6.94
N PHE A 287 3.66 -16.92 6.52
CA PHE A 287 3.32 -15.83 7.44
C PHE A 287 1.82 -15.54 7.56
N ASN A 288 0.98 -16.18 6.74
CA ASN A 288 -0.44 -15.88 6.67
C ASN A 288 -1.16 -16.04 8.01
N ASP A 289 -0.90 -17.09 8.76
CA ASP A 289 -1.58 -17.35 10.04
C ASP A 289 -1.21 -16.28 11.09
N LYS A 290 0.06 -15.89 11.18
CA LYS A 290 0.50 -14.79 12.06
C LYS A 290 -0.16 -13.46 11.67
N LYS A 291 -0.20 -13.15 10.36
CA LYS A 291 -0.84 -11.94 9.85
C LYS A 291 -2.34 -11.91 10.17
N ILE A 292 -3.03 -13.04 9.97
CA ILE A 292 -4.46 -13.19 10.31
C ILE A 292 -4.69 -12.96 11.80
N ASP A 293 -3.87 -13.54 12.68
CA ASP A 293 -4.02 -13.41 14.11
C ASP A 293 -3.89 -11.95 14.55
N LEU A 294 -2.88 -11.25 14.07
CA LEU A 294 -2.69 -9.82 14.37
C LEU A 294 -3.83 -8.95 13.81
N ILE A 295 -4.34 -9.25 12.62
CA ILE A 295 -5.51 -8.54 12.05
C ILE A 295 -6.75 -8.77 12.92
N VAL A 296 -6.99 -9.99 13.36
CA VAL A 296 -8.13 -10.32 14.24
C VAL A 296 -7.98 -9.64 15.60
N ASP A 297 -6.78 -9.58 16.16
CA ASP A 297 -6.49 -8.85 17.40
C ASP A 297 -6.75 -7.34 17.25
N LEU A 298 -6.29 -6.77 16.14
CA LEU A 298 -6.53 -5.36 15.80
C LEU A 298 -8.02 -5.04 15.68
N ILE A 299 -8.79 -5.87 14.95
CA ILE A 299 -10.24 -5.70 14.80
C ILE A 299 -10.94 -5.83 16.15
N ASP A 300 -10.60 -6.84 16.97
CA ASP A 300 -11.15 -7.03 18.30
C ASP A 300 -10.89 -5.81 19.20
N ARG A 301 -9.67 -5.29 19.18
CA ARG A 301 -9.29 -4.09 19.95
C ARG A 301 -10.05 -2.84 19.49
N LYS A 302 -10.16 -2.60 18.18
CA LYS A 302 -10.84 -1.41 17.63
C LYS A 302 -12.36 -1.45 17.75
N THR A 303 -12.97 -2.62 17.99
CA THR A 303 -14.42 -2.77 18.19
C THR A 303 -14.84 -2.87 19.65
N LYS A 304 -13.90 -2.90 20.61
CA LYS A 304 -14.21 -2.78 22.05
C LYS A 304 -14.61 -1.35 22.37
N LYS A 305 -15.78 -1.22 23.01
CA LYS A 305 -16.31 0.07 23.53
C LYS A 305 -15.68 0.39 24.87
#